data_8731fbf2ebbe3e53bf199f7f6c667dde
#
_entry.id   8731fbf2ebbe3e53bf199f7f6c667dde
#
_cell.length_a   1.000
_cell.length_b   1.000
_cell.length_c   1.000
_cell.angle_alpha   90.00
_cell.angle_beta   90.00
_cell.angle_gamma   90.00
#
_symmetry.space_group_name_H-M   'P 1'
#
loop_
_entity.id
_entity.type
_entity.pdbx_description
1 polymer ?
#
loop_
_entity_poly.entity_id
_entity_poly.type
_entity_poly.pdbx_seq_one_letter_code
_entity_poly.pdbx_strand_id
1 'polypeptide(L)'
;GQIDLVKYFPQLNPYLTNADGSAIFNANDVSTINDFHNGFNFLGLDLLATPSTVGWGSMLWIIPVLCFVTSVVSTFLMQKMNGTNMSGQGAGCMKVMFLVMPLFSAYIAYTVPAAVGFYWIASTVFGFLQSIVLYKFYNMNIMEAKAEAQRVILREQEEASAEFINATAKVVTVDSEKSSSTSEKK
;
A
#
# COMPACT_ATOMS: atom_id res chain seq x y z
N GLY A 1 6.25 26.35 5.44
CA GLY A 1 4.91 26.64 5.86
C GLY A 1 4.73 26.61 7.37
N GLN A 2 3.63 26.05 7.87
CA GLN A 2 3.30 26.01 9.32
C GLN A 2 4.37 25.28 10.15
N ILE A 3 4.94 24.20 9.65
CA ILE A 3 6.01 23.44 10.33
C ILE A 3 7.27 24.29 10.47
N ASP A 4 7.63 25.06 9.44
CA ASP A 4 8.79 25.95 9.50
C ASP A 4 8.58 27.07 10.52
N LEU A 5 7.35 27.56 10.65
CA LEU A 5 7.00 28.56 11.66
C LEU A 5 7.23 28.03 13.08
N VAL A 6 6.77 26.80 13.37
CA VAL A 6 6.98 26.16 14.67
C VAL A 6 8.47 25.93 14.95
N LYS A 7 9.20 25.46 13.95
CA LYS A 7 10.65 25.19 14.04
C LYS A 7 11.47 26.44 14.36
N TYR A 8 11.15 27.54 13.68
CA TYR A 8 11.89 28.83 13.85
C TYR A 8 11.21 29.76 14.84
N PHE A 9 10.14 29.35 15.49
CA PHE A 9 9.37 30.19 16.41
C PHE A 9 10.22 30.81 17.53
N PRO A 10 11.13 30.08 18.20
CA PRO A 10 11.97 30.71 19.24
C PRO A 10 12.85 31.86 18.71
N GLN A 11 13.23 31.80 17.44
CA GLN A 11 14.03 32.83 16.79
C GLN A 11 13.18 34.00 16.30
N LEU A 12 11.94 33.71 15.86
CA LEU A 12 11.02 34.71 15.31
C LEU A 12 10.25 35.45 16.38
N ASN A 13 9.96 34.84 17.53
CA ASN A 13 9.13 35.39 18.59
C ASN A 13 9.57 36.78 19.05
N PRO A 14 10.88 37.13 19.22
CA PRO A 14 11.33 38.47 19.60
C PRO A 14 10.99 39.54 18.57
N TYR A 15 10.76 39.18 17.32
CA TYR A 15 10.44 40.10 16.21
C TYR A 15 8.93 40.18 15.92
N LEU A 16 8.14 39.31 16.54
CA LEU A 16 6.68 39.28 16.35
C LEU A 16 6.01 40.17 17.38
N THR A 17 6.02 41.46 17.09
CA THR A 17 5.42 42.51 17.93
C THR A 17 4.34 43.26 17.16
N ASN A 18 3.31 43.73 17.88
CA ASN A 18 2.30 44.61 17.35
C ASN A 18 2.88 45.98 17.02
N ALA A 19 2.11 46.85 16.35
CA ALA A 19 2.51 48.23 16.05
C ALA A 19 2.77 49.08 17.30
N ASP A 20 2.24 48.68 18.45
CA ASP A 20 2.44 49.32 19.77
C ASP A 20 3.66 48.78 20.54
N GLY A 21 4.39 47.82 19.95
CA GLY A 21 5.55 47.17 20.57
C GLY A 21 5.21 46.04 21.55
N SER A 22 3.93 45.70 21.72
CA SER A 22 3.52 44.54 22.54
C SER A 22 3.76 43.21 21.81
N ALA A 23 4.09 42.13 22.56
CA ALA A 23 4.25 40.80 21.97
C ALA A 23 2.90 40.30 21.45
N ILE A 24 2.91 39.73 20.26
CA ILE A 24 1.71 39.15 19.63
C ILE A 24 1.27 37.87 20.38
N PHE A 25 2.25 37.11 20.88
CA PHE A 25 1.99 35.84 21.58
C PHE A 25 2.16 36.00 23.08
N ASN A 26 1.20 35.50 23.83
CA ASN A 26 1.27 35.46 25.29
C ASN A 26 2.26 34.40 25.77
N ALA A 27 2.72 34.48 27.02
CA ALA A 27 3.64 33.50 27.61
C ALA A 27 3.09 32.05 27.56
N ASN A 28 1.78 31.89 27.69
CA ASN A 28 1.12 30.58 27.57
C ASN A 28 1.17 30.06 26.12
N ASP A 29 1.01 30.90 25.11
CA ASP A 29 1.10 30.52 23.72
C ASP A 29 2.51 30.08 23.37
N VAL A 30 3.50 30.82 23.85
CA VAL A 30 4.93 30.51 23.69
C VAL A 30 5.27 29.15 24.33
N SER A 31 4.80 28.91 25.55
CA SER A 31 5.04 27.64 26.22
C SER A 31 4.37 26.46 25.47
N THR A 32 3.13 26.65 25.03
CA THR A 32 2.40 25.62 24.25
C THR A 32 3.10 25.28 22.93
N ILE A 33 3.61 26.29 22.22
CA ILE A 33 4.35 26.08 20.97
C ILE A 33 5.69 25.36 21.23
N ASN A 34 6.39 25.72 22.29
CA ASN A 34 7.63 25.04 22.67
C ASN A 34 7.38 23.60 23.12
N ASP A 35 6.33 23.34 23.88
CA ASP A 35 5.96 22.00 24.31
C ASP A 35 5.56 21.14 23.10
N PHE A 36 4.85 21.73 22.14
CA PHE A 36 4.55 21.08 20.87
C PHE A 36 5.83 20.75 20.08
N HIS A 37 6.76 21.68 19.97
CA HIS A 37 8.06 21.45 19.32
C HIS A 37 8.85 20.35 20.03
N ASN A 38 8.91 20.38 21.36
CA ASN A 38 9.61 19.38 22.17
C ASN A 38 8.97 18.00 22.07
N GLY A 39 7.65 17.91 21.88
CA GLY A 39 6.93 16.67 21.66
C GLY A 39 7.33 15.93 20.38
N PHE A 40 7.92 16.61 19.40
CA PHE A 40 8.46 15.99 18.18
C PHE A 40 9.94 15.57 18.30
N ASN A 41 10.53 15.70 19.48
CA ASN A 41 11.89 15.22 19.76
C ASN A 41 11.83 13.76 20.22
N PHE A 42 12.07 12.83 19.31
CA PHE A 42 12.02 11.40 19.60
C PHE A 42 13.43 10.80 19.57
N LEU A 43 13.89 10.24 20.67
CA LEU A 43 15.25 9.65 20.80
C LEU A 43 16.39 10.61 20.41
N GLY A 44 16.21 11.91 20.66
CA GLY A 44 17.20 12.93 20.28
C GLY A 44 17.15 13.32 18.79
N LEU A 45 16.15 12.84 18.05
CA LEU A 45 15.89 13.20 16.67
C LEU A 45 14.80 14.26 16.62
N ASP A 46 15.10 15.43 16.06
CA ASP A 46 14.10 16.44 15.75
C ASP A 46 13.30 16.02 14.50
N LEU A 47 12.11 15.46 14.74
CA LEU A 47 11.24 14.97 13.68
C LEU A 47 10.64 16.07 12.80
N LEU A 48 10.70 17.33 13.22
CA LEU A 48 10.27 18.48 12.42
C LEU A 48 11.35 18.89 11.40
N ALA A 49 12.60 18.52 11.64
CA ALA A 49 13.68 18.82 10.70
C ALA A 49 13.60 17.94 9.45
N THR A 50 14.03 18.50 8.32
CA THR A 50 14.10 17.78 7.04
C THR A 50 15.51 17.24 6.85
N PRO A 51 15.69 15.94 6.57
CA PRO A 51 17.03 15.34 6.38
C PRO A 51 17.88 16.05 5.32
N SER A 52 17.26 16.59 4.25
CA SER A 52 17.95 17.32 3.19
C SER A 52 18.56 18.65 3.62
N THR A 53 18.06 19.27 4.70
CA THR A 53 18.54 20.57 5.20
C THR A 53 19.63 20.46 6.26
N VAL A 54 19.84 19.26 6.80
CA VAL A 54 20.88 18.97 7.79
C VAL A 54 22.09 18.34 7.11
N GLY A 55 23.29 18.74 7.54
CA GLY A 55 24.55 18.26 6.97
C GLY A 55 24.72 16.74 7.04
N TRP A 56 25.56 16.23 6.16
CA TRP A 56 25.97 14.82 6.12
C TRP A 56 26.59 14.42 7.48
N GLY A 57 26.04 13.36 8.08
CA GLY A 57 26.46 12.92 9.41
C GLY A 57 25.49 13.25 10.55
N SER A 58 24.41 13.98 10.26
CA SER A 58 23.31 14.15 11.21
C SER A 58 22.58 12.81 11.41
N MET A 59 22.17 12.55 12.65
CA MET A 59 21.42 11.34 13.00
C MET A 59 20.07 11.24 12.26
N LEU A 60 19.56 12.35 11.69
CA LEU A 60 18.36 12.36 10.85
C LEU A 60 18.49 11.54 9.56
N TRP A 61 19.71 11.31 9.06
CA TRP A 61 19.94 10.48 7.89
C TRP A 61 19.58 9.00 8.10
N ILE A 62 19.46 8.60 9.35
CA ILE A 62 18.96 7.26 9.70
C ILE A 62 17.55 7.03 9.16
N ILE A 63 16.68 8.05 9.12
CA ILE A 63 15.27 7.91 8.72
C ILE A 63 15.10 7.51 7.26
N PRO A 64 15.65 8.22 6.25
CA PRO A 64 15.55 7.77 4.86
C PRO A 64 16.24 6.43 4.60
N VAL A 65 17.36 6.15 5.28
CA VAL A 65 18.03 4.84 5.17
C VAL A 65 17.15 3.74 5.76
N LEU A 66 16.58 3.94 6.94
CA LEU A 66 15.69 2.97 7.57
C LEU A 66 14.40 2.77 6.76
N CYS A 67 13.85 3.84 6.17
CA CYS A 67 12.71 3.78 5.27
C CYS A 67 13.02 2.91 4.05
N PHE A 68 14.19 3.09 3.44
CA PHE A 68 14.64 2.27 2.31
C PHE A 68 14.77 0.80 2.71
N VAL A 69 15.51 0.51 3.77
CA VAL A 69 15.73 -0.87 4.24
C VAL A 69 14.41 -1.55 4.59
N THR A 70 13.54 -0.88 5.34
CA THR A 70 12.24 -1.43 5.73
C THR A 70 11.36 -1.71 4.52
N SER A 71 11.35 -0.83 3.52
CA SER A 71 10.60 -1.02 2.28
C SER A 71 11.12 -2.18 1.44
N VAL A 72 12.45 -2.31 1.31
CA VAL A 72 13.08 -3.42 0.57
C VAL A 72 12.80 -4.76 1.27
N VAL A 73 12.99 -4.82 2.59
CA VAL A 73 12.74 -6.03 3.38
C VAL A 73 11.27 -6.44 3.29
N SER A 74 10.34 -5.48 3.45
CA SER A 74 8.91 -5.74 3.33
C SER A 74 8.53 -6.27 1.94
N THR A 75 9.05 -5.65 0.87
CA THR A 75 8.81 -6.07 -0.50
C THR A 75 9.35 -7.49 -0.76
N PHE A 76 10.55 -7.79 -0.30
CA PHE A 76 11.17 -9.11 -0.47
C PHE A 76 10.40 -10.20 0.28
N LEU A 77 10.00 -9.93 1.52
CA LEU A 77 9.23 -10.87 2.33
C LEU A 77 7.84 -11.12 1.75
N MET A 78 7.16 -10.08 1.26
CA MET A 78 5.87 -10.24 0.57
C MET A 78 5.99 -11.08 -0.70
N GLN A 79 7.04 -10.91 -1.50
CA GLN A 79 7.28 -11.75 -2.67
C GLN A 79 7.47 -13.22 -2.29
N LYS A 80 8.24 -13.48 -1.22
CA LYS A 80 8.46 -14.84 -0.74
C LYS A 80 7.16 -15.48 -0.21
N MET A 81 6.32 -14.71 0.47
CA MET A 81 5.04 -15.18 1.01
C MET A 81 4.01 -15.45 -0.09
N ASN A 82 3.96 -14.61 -1.11
CA ASN A 82 2.99 -14.74 -2.21
C ASN A 82 3.40 -15.75 -3.29
N GLY A 83 4.57 -16.40 -3.16
CA GLY A 83 5.03 -17.43 -4.10
C GLY A 83 5.21 -16.93 -5.54
N THR A 84 5.25 -15.62 -5.76
CA THR A 84 5.42 -15.02 -7.09
C THR A 84 6.82 -15.33 -7.61
N ASN A 85 6.94 -16.46 -8.32
CA ASN A 85 8.14 -16.78 -9.07
C ASN A 85 8.29 -15.80 -10.23
N MET A 86 9.26 -14.90 -10.11
CA MET A 86 9.61 -13.89 -11.12
C MET A 86 10.33 -14.53 -12.32
N SER A 87 9.82 -15.63 -12.90
CA SER A 87 10.45 -16.32 -14.02
C SER A 87 9.67 -16.24 -15.34
N GLY A 88 8.61 -15.42 -15.41
CA GLY A 88 7.79 -15.25 -16.60
C GLY A 88 8.22 -14.10 -17.51
N GLN A 89 7.65 -14.08 -18.72
CA GLN A 89 7.78 -12.98 -19.69
C GLN A 89 7.20 -11.69 -19.04
N GLY A 90 8.04 -10.71 -18.72
CA GLY A 90 7.69 -9.52 -17.92
C GLY A 90 8.39 -9.42 -16.56
N ALA A 91 9.08 -10.46 -16.13
CA ALA A 91 9.82 -10.49 -14.86
C ALA A 91 10.85 -9.34 -14.72
N GLY A 92 11.42 -8.88 -15.83
CA GLY A 92 12.38 -7.77 -15.85
C GLY A 92 11.73 -6.45 -15.40
N CYS A 93 10.60 -6.09 -15.98
CA CYS A 93 9.87 -4.87 -15.62
C CYS A 93 9.38 -4.89 -14.17
N MET A 94 8.86 -6.02 -13.72
CA MET A 94 8.46 -6.21 -12.31
C MET A 94 9.64 -6.04 -11.34
N LYS A 95 10.80 -6.63 -11.63
CA LYS A 95 12.01 -6.47 -10.80
C LYS A 95 12.46 -5.01 -10.70
N VAL A 96 12.45 -4.28 -11.82
CA VAL A 96 12.77 -2.85 -11.84
C VAL A 96 11.76 -2.06 -10.99
N MET A 97 10.48 -2.31 -11.15
CA MET A 97 9.43 -1.65 -10.40
C MET A 97 9.56 -1.90 -8.88
N PHE A 98 9.90 -3.11 -8.46
CA PHE A 98 10.14 -3.46 -7.05
C PHE A 98 11.37 -2.78 -6.45
N LEU A 99 12.36 -2.42 -7.26
CA LEU A 99 13.53 -1.68 -6.81
C LEU A 99 13.30 -0.17 -6.81
N VAL A 100 12.59 0.34 -7.83
CA VAL A 100 12.33 1.78 -7.99
C VAL A 100 11.39 2.32 -6.91
N MET A 101 10.37 1.55 -6.48
CA MET A 101 9.43 1.97 -5.44
C MET A 101 10.09 2.25 -4.09
N PRO A 102 10.91 1.35 -3.51
CA PRO A 102 11.65 1.66 -2.29
C PRO A 102 12.61 2.85 -2.42
N LEU A 103 13.27 2.98 -3.57
CA LEU A 103 14.18 4.09 -3.82
C LEU A 103 13.43 5.43 -3.87
N PHE A 104 12.27 5.46 -4.53
CA PHE A 104 11.40 6.63 -4.57
C PHE A 104 10.87 7.01 -3.18
N SER A 105 10.48 6.02 -2.36
CA SER A 105 10.07 6.23 -0.97
C SER A 105 11.19 6.84 -0.12
N ALA A 106 12.42 6.36 -0.28
CA ALA A 106 13.60 6.91 0.40
C ALA A 106 13.90 8.37 -0.04
N TYR A 107 13.77 8.65 -1.35
CA TYR A 107 13.93 10.00 -1.87
C TYR A 107 12.91 10.98 -1.28
N ILE A 108 11.63 10.56 -1.19
CA ILE A 108 10.62 11.41 -0.56
C ILE A 108 10.95 11.58 0.94
N ALA A 109 11.28 10.50 1.67
CA ALA A 109 11.65 10.58 3.08
C ALA A 109 12.87 11.49 3.34
N TYR A 110 13.73 11.69 2.35
CA TYR A 110 14.83 12.64 2.39
C TYR A 110 14.39 14.10 2.24
N THR A 111 13.34 14.36 1.44
CA THR A 111 12.88 15.73 1.08
C THR A 111 11.77 16.28 1.97
N VAL A 112 11.11 15.42 2.75
CA VAL A 112 10.04 15.82 3.67
C VAL A 112 10.54 15.87 5.12
N PRO A 113 9.79 16.50 6.05
CA PRO A 113 10.09 16.42 7.47
C PRO A 113 10.22 15.00 7.98
N ALA A 114 11.16 14.75 8.87
CA ALA A 114 11.50 13.41 9.37
C ALA A 114 10.32 12.67 9.99
N ALA A 115 9.33 13.39 10.55
CA ALA A 115 8.08 12.83 11.07
C ALA A 115 7.30 12.02 10.01
N VAL A 116 7.28 12.49 8.75
CA VAL A 116 6.59 11.79 7.65
C VAL A 116 7.31 10.48 7.30
N GLY A 117 8.65 10.52 7.24
CA GLY A 117 9.47 9.33 7.03
C GLY A 117 9.27 8.30 8.16
N PHE A 118 9.22 8.76 9.41
CA PHE A 118 8.95 7.92 10.57
C PHE A 118 7.56 7.27 10.49
N TYR A 119 6.53 8.04 10.12
CA TYR A 119 5.19 7.50 9.88
C TYR A 119 5.19 6.41 8.79
N TRP A 120 5.92 6.59 7.69
CA TRP A 120 6.01 5.59 6.63
C TRP A 120 6.70 4.31 7.08
N ILE A 121 7.76 4.41 7.89
CA ILE A 121 8.41 3.24 8.49
C ILE A 121 7.42 2.49 9.37
N ALA A 122 6.73 3.19 10.28
CA ALA A 122 5.72 2.60 11.15
C ALA A 122 4.60 1.92 10.34
N SER A 123 4.05 2.62 9.34
CA SER A 123 3.00 2.10 8.46
C SER A 123 3.45 0.85 7.70
N THR A 124 4.69 0.82 7.18
CA THR A 124 5.25 -0.34 6.49
C THR A 124 5.42 -1.53 7.43
N VAL A 125 5.89 -1.30 8.65
CA VAL A 125 6.03 -2.35 9.67
C VAL A 125 4.66 -2.91 10.06
N PHE A 126 3.67 -2.05 10.30
CA PHE A 126 2.30 -2.50 10.59
C PHE A 126 1.69 -3.29 9.43
N GLY A 127 1.84 -2.83 8.19
CA GLY A 127 1.37 -3.54 7.00
C GLY A 127 2.04 -4.91 6.85
N PHE A 128 3.32 -5.00 7.19
CA PHE A 128 4.04 -6.27 7.22
C PHE A 128 3.52 -7.22 8.31
N LEU A 129 3.30 -6.73 9.53
CA LEU A 129 2.70 -7.52 10.61
C LEU A 129 1.32 -8.03 10.22
N GLN A 130 0.48 -7.16 9.65
CA GLN A 130 -0.82 -7.54 9.11
C GLN A 130 -0.71 -8.65 8.06
N SER A 131 0.25 -8.56 7.15
CA SER A 131 0.48 -9.56 6.12
C SER A 131 0.89 -10.92 6.70
N ILE A 132 1.72 -10.94 7.75
CA ILE A 132 2.09 -12.17 8.46
C ILE A 132 0.86 -12.80 9.12
N VAL A 133 0.03 -11.99 9.78
CA VAL A 133 -1.19 -12.46 10.42
C VAL A 133 -2.13 -13.07 9.39
N LEU A 134 -2.38 -12.37 8.27
CA LEU A 134 -3.21 -12.86 7.19
C LEU A 134 -2.65 -14.14 6.58
N TYR A 135 -1.34 -14.21 6.32
CA TYR A 135 -0.69 -15.40 5.79
C TYR A 135 -0.83 -16.61 6.72
N LYS A 136 -0.75 -16.39 8.03
CA LYS A 136 -0.88 -17.48 9.02
C LYS A 136 -2.32 -17.95 9.19
N PHE A 137 -3.30 -17.04 9.15
CA PHE A 137 -4.72 -17.36 9.34
C PHE A 137 -5.43 -17.71 8.03
N TYR A 138 -5.04 -17.07 6.91
CA TYR A 138 -5.60 -17.31 5.58
C TYR A 138 -4.50 -17.89 4.68
N ASN A 139 -4.30 -19.21 4.80
CA ASN A 139 -3.32 -19.91 3.97
C ASN A 139 -3.71 -19.77 2.49
N MET A 140 -2.91 -19.03 1.71
CA MET A 140 -3.16 -18.73 0.30
C MET A 140 -3.45 -20.01 -0.51
N ASN A 141 -2.74 -21.10 -0.22
CA ASN A 141 -2.93 -22.39 -0.89
C ASN A 141 -4.34 -22.96 -0.69
N ILE A 142 -4.95 -22.73 0.48
CA ILE A 142 -6.32 -23.18 0.76
C ILE A 142 -7.33 -22.30 0.00
N MET A 143 -7.07 -21.00 -0.13
CA MET A 143 -7.95 -20.11 -0.88
C MET A 143 -7.88 -20.38 -2.38
N GLU A 144 -6.69 -20.61 -2.93
CA GLU A 144 -6.51 -21.02 -4.34
C GLU A 144 -7.19 -22.36 -4.62
N ALA A 145 -6.99 -23.35 -3.77
CA ALA A 145 -7.65 -24.65 -3.90
C ALA A 145 -9.18 -24.54 -3.85
N LYS A 146 -9.73 -23.69 -2.99
CA LYS A 146 -11.18 -23.42 -2.94
C LYS A 146 -11.66 -22.69 -4.21
N ALA A 147 -10.91 -21.73 -4.70
CA ALA A 147 -11.26 -21.01 -5.93
C ALA A 147 -11.21 -21.92 -7.16
N GLU A 148 -10.23 -22.82 -7.24
CA GLU A 148 -10.16 -23.83 -8.30
C GLU A 148 -11.30 -24.84 -8.21
N ALA A 149 -11.61 -25.32 -7.03
CA ALA A 149 -12.76 -26.21 -6.82
C ALA A 149 -14.09 -25.57 -7.26
N GLN A 150 -14.28 -24.29 -6.93
CA GLN A 150 -15.47 -23.56 -7.40
C GLN A 150 -15.50 -23.38 -8.92
N ARG A 151 -14.36 -23.13 -9.56
CA ARG A 151 -14.28 -23.03 -11.02
C ARG A 151 -14.58 -24.36 -11.72
N VAL A 152 -14.15 -25.47 -11.13
CA VAL A 152 -14.46 -26.81 -11.67
C VAL A 152 -15.96 -27.09 -11.57
N ILE A 153 -16.57 -26.82 -10.42
CA ILE A 153 -18.02 -26.99 -10.23
C ILE A 153 -18.82 -26.14 -11.22
N LEU A 154 -18.43 -24.89 -11.45
CA LEU A 154 -19.10 -24.02 -12.43
C LEU A 154 -18.98 -24.56 -13.85
N ARG A 155 -17.82 -25.08 -14.27
CA ARG A 155 -17.64 -25.72 -15.58
C ARG A 155 -18.49 -26.94 -15.72
N GLU A 156 -18.53 -27.83 -14.73
CA GLU A 156 -19.39 -29.02 -14.75
C GLU A 156 -20.87 -28.64 -14.88
N GLN A 157 -21.31 -27.55 -14.21
CA GLN A 157 -22.68 -27.07 -14.36
C GLN A 157 -22.95 -26.49 -15.76
N GLU A 158 -22.01 -25.76 -16.34
CA GLU A 158 -22.10 -25.22 -17.69
C GLU A 158 -22.14 -26.36 -18.73
N GLU A 159 -21.28 -27.37 -18.58
CA GLU A 159 -21.25 -28.54 -19.46
C GLU A 159 -22.56 -29.33 -19.38
N ALA A 160 -23.06 -29.63 -18.18
CA ALA A 160 -24.32 -30.29 -17.96
C ALA A 160 -25.52 -29.54 -18.56
N SER A 161 -25.52 -28.18 -18.42
CA SER A 161 -26.58 -27.37 -19.02
C SER A 161 -26.51 -27.36 -20.56
N ALA A 162 -25.30 -27.32 -21.12
CA ALA A 162 -25.10 -27.37 -22.57
C ALA A 162 -25.50 -28.74 -23.13
N GLU A 163 -25.20 -29.84 -22.43
CA GLU A 163 -25.61 -31.17 -22.82
C GLU A 163 -27.13 -31.33 -22.79
N PHE A 164 -27.80 -30.79 -21.76
CA PHE A 164 -29.26 -30.79 -21.67
C PHE A 164 -29.90 -29.97 -22.80
N ILE A 165 -29.36 -28.81 -23.15
CA ILE A 165 -29.85 -27.97 -24.27
C ILE A 165 -29.70 -28.73 -25.58
N ASN A 166 -28.55 -29.37 -25.83
CA ASN A 166 -28.29 -30.15 -27.05
C ASN A 166 -29.19 -31.37 -27.16
N ALA A 167 -29.44 -32.08 -26.06
CA ALA A 167 -30.37 -33.21 -26.01
C ALA A 167 -31.81 -32.75 -26.33
N THR A 168 -32.24 -31.65 -25.75
CA THR A 168 -33.58 -31.08 -25.99
C THR A 168 -33.75 -30.62 -27.44
N ALA A 169 -32.74 -29.95 -28.01
CA ALA A 169 -32.74 -29.52 -29.40
C ALA A 169 -32.87 -30.72 -30.37
N LYS A 170 -32.18 -31.82 -30.07
CA LYS A 170 -32.23 -33.04 -30.86
C LYS A 170 -33.62 -33.72 -30.84
N VAL A 171 -34.29 -33.67 -29.68
CA VAL A 171 -35.67 -34.22 -29.56
C VAL A 171 -36.64 -33.38 -30.39
N VAL A 172 -36.55 -32.04 -30.33
CA VAL A 172 -37.41 -31.14 -31.10
C VAL A 172 -37.21 -31.31 -32.60
N THR A 173 -36.00 -31.53 -33.08
CA THR A 173 -35.75 -31.77 -34.52
C THR A 173 -36.33 -33.09 -34.99
N VAL A 174 -36.23 -34.15 -34.20
CA VAL A 174 -36.79 -35.48 -34.52
C VAL A 174 -38.33 -35.41 -34.57
N ASP A 175 -38.96 -34.71 -33.65
CA ASP A 175 -40.43 -34.58 -33.66
C ASP A 175 -40.93 -33.70 -34.83
N SER A 176 -40.19 -32.71 -35.27
CA SER A 176 -40.51 -31.91 -36.44
C SER A 176 -40.40 -32.72 -37.76
N GLU A 177 -39.39 -33.55 -37.89
CA GLU A 177 -39.22 -34.45 -39.06
C GLU A 177 -40.35 -35.48 -39.11
N LYS A 178 -40.77 -36.03 -37.95
CA LYS A 178 -41.84 -37.01 -37.88
C LYS A 178 -43.22 -36.41 -38.23
N SER A 179 -43.45 -35.16 -37.85
CA SER A 179 -44.67 -34.47 -38.18
C SER A 179 -44.76 -34.12 -39.70
N SER A 180 -43.64 -33.76 -40.34
CA SER A 180 -43.60 -33.46 -41.77
C SER A 180 -43.82 -34.71 -42.64
N SER A 181 -43.22 -35.84 -42.24
CA SER A 181 -43.38 -37.11 -42.96
C SER A 181 -44.78 -37.70 -42.84
N THR A 182 -45.59 -37.31 -41.85
CA THR A 182 -46.98 -37.76 -41.69
C THR A 182 -47.95 -36.93 -42.54
N SER A 183 -47.59 -35.69 -42.85
CA SER A 183 -48.37 -34.75 -43.69
C SER A 183 -48.27 -35.09 -45.20
N GLU A 184 -47.22 -35.76 -45.64
CA GLU A 184 -46.93 -36.08 -47.05
C GLU A 184 -47.58 -37.41 -47.50
N LYS A 185 -48.20 -38.17 -46.58
CA LYS A 185 -48.88 -39.45 -46.85
C LYS A 185 -50.41 -39.36 -46.85
N LYS A 186 -50.97 -38.19 -46.94
CA LYS A 186 -52.40 -37.98 -47.03
C LYS A 186 -52.71 -37.23 -48.30
#